data_81d8c36089d0670ddf258b0f38c8f577
#
_entry.id   81d8c36089d0670ddf258b0f38c8f577
#
_cell.length_a   1.000
_cell.length_b   1.000
_cell.length_c   1.000
_cell.angle_alpha   90.00
_cell.angle_beta   90.00
_cell.angle_gamma   90.00
#
_symmetry.space_group_name_H-M   'P 1'
#
loop_
_entity.id
_entity.type
_entity.pdbx_description
1 polymer ?
#
loop_
_entity_poly.entity_id
_entity_poly.type
_entity_poly.pdbx_seq_one_letter_code
_entity_poly.pdbx_strand_id
1 'polypeptide(L)' 'KYVGEYKDNMMHGQGTYYDGREGFKGDKYVGEYKDNMMHGQGTYY' A
#
# COMPACT_ATOMS: atom_id res chain seq x y z
N LYS A 1 2.09 7.52 1.28
CA LYS A 1 3.29 7.01 0.63
C LYS A 1 3.15 5.52 0.37
N TYR A 2 3.46 5.10 -0.82
CA TYR A 2 3.38 3.70 -1.20
C TYR A 2 4.78 3.20 -1.54
N VAL A 3 5.13 2.05 -0.99
CA VAL A 3 6.39 1.40 -1.29
C VAL A 3 6.08 -0.01 -1.76
N GLY A 4 6.40 -0.28 -3.01
CA GLY A 4 6.10 -1.59 -3.56
C GLY A 4 6.21 -1.60 -5.06
N GLU A 5 5.54 -2.55 -5.66
CA GLU A 5 5.63 -2.74 -7.09
C GLU A 5 4.62 -1.87 -7.82
N TYR A 6 5.02 -1.44 -9.00
CA TYR A 6 4.17 -0.66 -9.88
C TYR A 6 4.11 -1.32 -11.24
N LYS A 7 2.96 -1.19 -11.87
CA LYS A 7 2.79 -1.65 -13.23
C LYS A 7 1.88 -0.66 -13.94
N ASP A 8 2.35 -0.16 -15.09
CA ASP A 8 1.57 0.79 -15.89
C ASP A 8 1.15 2.00 -15.05
N ASN A 9 2.11 2.51 -14.25
CA ASN A 9 1.85 3.67 -13.40
C ASN A 9 0.82 3.43 -12.32
N MET A 10 0.55 2.17 -12.02
CA MET A 10 -0.43 1.83 -10.99
C MET A 10 0.19 0.88 -9.99
N MET A 11 -0.26 1.00 -8.76
CA MET A 11 0.17 0.06 -7.73
C MET A 11 -0.29 -1.33 -8.10
N HIS A 12 0.63 -2.28 -8.00
CA HIS A 12 0.34 -3.63 -8.43
C HIS A 12 1.22 -4.59 -7.68
N GLY A 13 0.67 -5.73 -7.29
CA GLY A 13 1.44 -6.74 -6.60
C GLY A 13 1.62 -6.39 -5.14
N GLN A 14 2.72 -6.85 -4.57
CA GLN A 14 2.99 -6.66 -3.15
C GLN A 14 3.46 -5.24 -2.87
N GLY A 15 2.89 -4.64 -1.85
CA GLY A 15 3.32 -3.31 -1.49
C GLY A 15 2.88 -2.92 -0.11
N THR A 16 3.39 -1.79 0.34
CA THR A 16 3.06 -1.23 1.63
C THR A 16 2.63 0.21 1.45
N TYR A 17 1.45 0.52 1.92
CA TYR A 17 0.95 1.89 1.85
C TYR A 17 1.01 2.51 3.25
N TYR A 18 1.72 3.62 3.35
CA TYR A 18 1.83 4.33 4.62
C TYR A 18 0.83 5.46 4.62
N ASP A 19 -0.10 5.39 5.54
CA ASP A 19 -1.21 6.31 5.56
C ASP A 19 -1.14 7.26 6.74
N GLY A 20 0.03 7.43 7.31
CA GLY A 20 0.18 8.32 8.43
C GLY A 20 0.76 9.65 8.01
N ARG A 21 0.62 10.64 8.88
CA ARG A 21 1.25 11.90 8.65
C ARG A 21 2.59 11.92 9.31
N GLU A 22 3.39 12.86 8.88
CA GLU A 22 4.67 13.02 9.48
C GLU A 22 4.53 13.27 10.96
N GLY A 23 5.33 12.57 11.77
CA GLY A 23 5.25 12.73 13.21
C GLY A 23 4.16 11.91 13.85
N PHE A 24 3.35 11.25 13.08
CA PHE A 24 2.29 10.39 13.60
C PHE A 24 2.65 8.96 13.39
N LYS A 25 2.19 8.14 14.33
CA LYS A 25 2.23 6.72 14.08
C LYS A 25 1.03 6.40 13.25
N GLY A 26 1.20 6.60 11.98
CA GLY A 26 0.09 6.36 11.11
C GLY A 26 -0.15 4.89 10.89
N ASP A 27 -1.27 4.62 10.36
CA ASP A 27 -1.59 3.27 9.98
C ASP A 27 -0.85 2.92 8.71
N LYS A 28 -0.69 1.64 8.50
CA LYS A 28 -0.12 1.20 7.24
C LYS A 28 -0.81 -0.07 6.82
N TYR A 29 -0.86 -0.28 5.53
CA TYR A 29 -1.46 -1.45 4.95
C TYR A 29 -0.39 -2.22 4.18
N VAL A 30 -0.24 -3.47 4.51
CA VAL A 30 0.73 -4.34 3.83
C VAL A 30 -0.05 -5.45 3.15
N GLY A 31 0.06 -5.51 1.84
CA GLY A 31 -0.71 -6.52 1.14
C GLY A 31 -0.59 -6.38 -0.36
N GLU A 32 -1.58 -6.90 -1.03
CA GLU A 32 -1.59 -6.91 -2.48
C GLU A 32 -2.39 -5.75 -3.04
N TYR A 33 -1.92 -5.25 -4.16
CA TYR A 33 -2.58 -4.16 -4.86
C TYR A 33 -2.79 -4.55 -6.30
N LYS A 34 -3.83 -4.00 -6.87
CA LYS A 34 -4.12 -4.20 -8.29
C LYS A 34 -4.84 -2.98 -8.79
N ASP A 35 -4.32 -2.40 -9.88
CA ASP A 35 -4.93 -1.22 -10.50
C ASP A 35 -5.15 -0.12 -9.49
N ASN A 36 -4.12 0.17 -8.70
CA ASN A 36 -4.16 1.24 -7.69
C ASN A 36 -5.09 0.96 -6.54
N MET A 37 -5.58 -0.27 -6.42
CA MET A 37 -6.52 -0.59 -5.36
C MET A 37 -6.03 -1.79 -4.58
N MET A 38 -6.41 -1.82 -3.32
CA MET A 38 -6.14 -3.00 -2.50
C MET A 38 -6.86 -4.19 -3.10
N HIS A 39 -6.14 -5.28 -3.18
CA HIS A 39 -6.67 -6.47 -3.80
C HIS A 39 -6.26 -7.68 -3.00
N GLY A 40 -7.20 -8.60 -2.81
CA GLY A 40 -6.88 -9.81 -2.10
C GLY A 40 -6.68 -9.56 -0.64
N GLN A 41 -5.64 -10.13 -0.09
CA GLN A 41 -5.42 -10.10 1.34
C GLN A 41 -4.35 -9.11 1.71
N GLY A 42 -4.52 -8.54 2.88
CA GLY A 42 -3.54 -7.61 3.42
C GLY A 42 -3.76 -7.42 4.89
N THR A 43 -2.86 -6.70 5.51
CA THR A 43 -2.90 -6.49 6.94
C THR A 43 -2.78 -5.01 7.24
N TYR A 44 -3.68 -4.51 8.05
CA TYR A 44 -3.64 -3.14 8.55
C TYR A 44 -2.89 -3.13 9.87
N TYR A 45 -2.09 -2.09 10.04
CA TYR A 45 -1.38 -1.93 11.30
C TYR A 45 -1.82 -0.66 12.00
#